data_10c99150ddb2593d97a5f9080f9e2229
#
_entry.id   10c99150ddb2593d97a5f9080f9e2229
#
_cell.length_a   1.000
_cell.length_b   1.000
_cell.length_c   1.000
_cell.angle_alpha   90.00
_cell.angle_beta   90.00
_cell.angle_gamma   90.00
#
_symmetry.space_group_name_H-M   'P 1'
#
loop_
_entity.id
_entity.type
_entity.pdbx_description
1 polymer ?
#
loop_
_entity_poly.entity_id
_entity_poly.type
_entity_poly.pdbx_seq_one_letter_code
_entity_poly.pdbx_strand_id
1 'polypeptide(L)'
;MAISGVGGFVGTSVALRARRAPGCLRCPLERLAGRNYCGGCGNPLRPRCERKQVSVLFADISGFTALSERLDPEQVSEIMHRMFDIVLRVVHEHGGRVNQFLGDGAMALFGEAPAEQHASRALSAALDVQERLETVRCEVRRSYGLEFRVRMAINTGPVVVGTIGAALRTDYTATGSTTSVASRLLCIAEPGQIVLTGRTRELATGRYDFEELGEMPLTESLDTVEVYALTRETMKYVQSGDLAAV
;
A
#
# COMPACT_ATOMS: atom_id res chain seq x y z
N MET A 1 52.71 -49.56 -21.20
CA MET A 1 51.95 -49.13 -22.36
C MET A 1 51.00 -48.04 -21.97
N ALA A 2 51.27 -46.86 -22.47
CA ALA A 2 50.51 -45.65 -22.23
C ALA A 2 49.21 -45.67 -23.04
N ILE A 3 48.18 -44.95 -22.54
CA ILE A 3 47.38 -44.09 -23.40
C ILE A 3 46.63 -43.09 -22.49
N SER A 4 46.99 -41.82 -22.71
CA SER A 4 46.29 -40.63 -22.23
C SER A 4 44.96 -40.46 -22.93
N GLY A 5 43.96 -39.99 -22.19
CA GLY A 5 42.67 -39.52 -22.75
C GLY A 5 42.23 -38.23 -22.02
N VAL A 6 42.65 -37.10 -22.59
CA VAL A 6 42.17 -35.75 -22.16
C VAL A 6 40.81 -35.51 -22.82
N GLY A 7 39.77 -35.56 -22.02
CA GLY A 7 38.41 -35.15 -22.43
C GLY A 7 38.18 -33.67 -22.15
N GLY A 8 38.27 -32.84 -23.20
CA GLY A 8 37.96 -31.41 -23.11
C GLY A 8 36.47 -31.17 -22.85
N PHE A 9 36.15 -30.45 -21.76
CA PHE A 9 34.85 -29.88 -21.51
C PHE A 9 34.63 -28.72 -22.48
N VAL A 10 33.82 -28.92 -23.50
CA VAL A 10 33.32 -27.85 -24.35
C VAL A 10 32.18 -27.17 -23.59
N GLY A 11 32.52 -26.04 -22.99
CA GLY A 11 31.52 -25.14 -22.37
C GLY A 11 30.62 -24.56 -23.45
N THR A 12 29.40 -25.06 -23.57
CA THR A 12 28.34 -24.44 -24.35
C THR A 12 27.89 -23.18 -23.64
N SER A 13 28.44 -22.04 -24.08
CA SER A 13 27.87 -20.70 -23.75
C SER A 13 26.46 -20.63 -24.31
N VAL A 14 25.46 -20.80 -23.45
CA VAL A 14 24.08 -20.48 -23.77
C VAL A 14 24.01 -18.94 -23.84
N ALA A 15 24.17 -18.41 -25.06
CA ALA A 15 23.89 -17.02 -25.34
C ALA A 15 22.40 -16.78 -25.01
N LEU A 16 22.14 -16.03 -23.94
CA LEU A 16 20.82 -15.49 -23.67
C LEU A 16 20.40 -14.63 -24.87
N ARG A 17 19.63 -15.23 -25.78
CA ARG A 17 18.99 -14.48 -26.87
C ARG A 17 18.15 -13.39 -26.18
N ALA A 18 18.60 -12.15 -26.30
CA ALA A 18 17.81 -10.97 -25.92
C ALA A 18 16.42 -11.11 -26.57
N ARG A 19 15.40 -11.37 -25.75
CA ARG A 19 14.00 -11.44 -26.22
C ARG A 19 13.71 -10.10 -26.88
N ARG A 20 13.37 -10.10 -28.17
CA ARG A 20 12.91 -8.92 -28.89
C ARG A 20 11.77 -8.32 -28.05
N ALA A 21 11.96 -7.11 -27.61
CA ALA A 21 10.93 -6.41 -26.86
C ALA A 21 9.72 -6.20 -27.77
N PRO A 22 8.50 -6.43 -27.31
CA PRO A 22 7.30 -6.27 -28.10
C PRO A 22 7.21 -4.84 -28.67
N GLY A 23 6.68 -4.68 -29.87
CA GLY A 23 6.45 -3.40 -30.53
C GLY A 23 5.52 -2.48 -29.73
N CYS A 24 5.18 -1.33 -30.29
CA CYS A 24 4.20 -0.45 -29.66
C CYS A 24 2.82 -1.12 -29.60
N LEU A 25 2.19 -1.14 -28.45
CA LEU A 25 0.85 -1.73 -28.25
C LEU A 25 -0.28 -0.91 -28.88
N ARG A 26 0.01 0.32 -29.32
CA ARG A 26 -0.99 1.28 -29.81
C ARG A 26 -0.89 1.58 -31.31
N CYS A 27 0.24 1.29 -31.93
CA CYS A 27 0.45 1.45 -33.37
C CYS A 27 1.43 0.40 -33.89
N PRO A 28 1.39 0.03 -35.20
CA PRO A 28 2.18 -1.07 -35.76
C PRO A 28 3.68 -0.77 -35.93
N LEU A 29 4.18 0.33 -35.42
CA LEU A 29 5.58 0.70 -35.56
C LEU A 29 6.48 -0.22 -34.71
N GLU A 30 7.52 -0.76 -35.35
CA GLU A 30 8.55 -1.54 -34.67
C GLU A 30 9.31 -0.65 -33.66
N ARG A 31 9.66 -1.27 -32.54
CA ARG A 31 10.38 -0.62 -31.47
C ARG A 31 11.83 -0.39 -31.87
N LEU A 32 12.26 0.85 -31.91
CA LEU A 32 13.68 1.20 -31.97
C LEU A 32 14.31 0.99 -30.60
N ALA A 33 15.44 0.26 -30.55
CA ALA A 33 16.17 0.00 -29.33
C ALA A 33 16.57 1.33 -28.62
N GLY A 34 16.40 1.37 -27.30
CA GLY A 34 16.80 2.52 -26.50
C GLY A 34 15.76 3.63 -26.31
N ARG A 35 14.62 3.60 -27.00
CA ARG A 35 13.56 4.60 -26.82
C ARG A 35 12.56 4.19 -25.73
N ASN A 36 12.20 5.13 -24.89
CA ASN A 36 11.18 4.96 -23.86
C ASN A 36 9.76 5.26 -24.35
N TYR A 37 9.62 5.94 -25.50
CA TYR A 37 8.36 6.31 -26.09
C TYR A 37 8.34 5.92 -27.57
N CYS A 38 7.16 5.58 -28.07
CA CYS A 38 6.93 5.28 -29.48
C CYS A 38 7.12 6.53 -30.33
N GLY A 39 7.97 6.45 -31.38
CA GLY A 39 8.20 7.58 -32.29
C GLY A 39 7.00 7.96 -33.15
N GLY A 40 5.99 7.07 -33.27
CA GLY A 40 4.82 7.32 -34.10
C GLY A 40 3.62 7.88 -33.32
N CYS A 41 3.35 7.35 -32.10
CA CYS A 41 2.15 7.74 -31.34
C CYS A 41 2.46 8.30 -29.95
N GLY A 42 3.74 8.47 -29.56
CA GLY A 42 4.14 8.99 -28.26
C GLY A 42 3.88 8.04 -27.08
N ASN A 43 3.32 6.84 -27.32
CA ASN A 43 2.98 5.91 -26.25
C ASN A 43 4.23 5.38 -25.54
N PRO A 44 4.25 5.24 -24.20
CA PRO A 44 5.35 4.59 -23.48
C PRO A 44 5.60 3.17 -24.01
N LEU A 45 6.85 2.84 -24.34
CA LEU A 45 7.26 1.55 -24.85
C LEU A 45 7.70 0.57 -23.75
N ARG A 46 7.88 1.05 -22.54
CA ARG A 46 8.11 0.24 -21.34
C ARG A 46 7.13 0.69 -20.27
N PRO A 47 6.47 -0.23 -19.59
CA PRO A 47 5.88 0.10 -18.32
C PRO A 47 7.02 0.65 -17.45
N ARG A 48 6.86 1.84 -16.90
CA ARG A 48 7.81 2.37 -15.90
C ARG A 48 7.60 1.56 -14.64
N CYS A 49 8.37 0.48 -14.50
CA CYS A 49 8.45 -0.27 -13.26
C CYS A 49 9.67 0.24 -12.51
N GLU A 50 9.45 0.77 -11.33
CA GLU A 50 10.50 1.29 -10.46
C GLU A 50 10.40 0.58 -9.10
N ARG A 51 11.56 0.12 -8.60
CA ARG A 51 11.62 -0.41 -7.24
C ARG A 51 11.71 0.76 -6.27
N LYS A 52 10.71 0.87 -5.40
CA LYS A 52 10.64 1.91 -4.37
C LYS A 52 10.45 1.30 -3.00
N GLN A 53 10.94 1.99 -1.99
CA GLN A 53 10.60 1.73 -0.60
C GLN A 53 9.32 2.53 -0.30
N VAL A 54 8.28 1.86 0.16
CA VAL A 54 6.98 2.49 0.45
C VAL A 54 6.37 1.91 1.71
N SER A 55 5.47 2.69 2.32
CA SER A 55 4.52 2.15 3.29
C SER A 55 3.19 1.93 2.57
N VAL A 56 2.70 0.71 2.61
CA VAL A 56 1.40 0.29 2.06
C VAL A 56 0.40 0.30 3.19
N LEU A 57 -0.66 1.07 3.05
CA LEU A 57 -1.80 1.10 3.96
C LEU A 57 -3.01 0.49 3.28
N PHE A 58 -3.60 -0.53 3.88
CA PHE A 58 -4.93 -1.02 3.57
C PHE A 58 -5.91 -0.54 4.62
N ALA A 59 -7.09 -0.14 4.19
CA ALA A 59 -8.23 0.20 5.03
C ALA A 59 -9.45 -0.56 4.54
N ASP A 60 -10.26 -1.09 5.46
CA ASP A 60 -11.43 -1.92 5.15
C ASP A 60 -12.55 -1.68 6.17
N ILE A 61 -13.79 -1.74 5.72
CA ILE A 61 -14.96 -1.46 6.55
C ILE A 61 -15.47 -2.76 7.17
N SER A 62 -15.32 -2.88 8.48
CA SER A 62 -15.96 -3.95 9.24
C SER A 62 -17.43 -3.59 9.53
N GLY A 63 -18.35 -4.50 9.20
CA GLY A 63 -19.80 -4.28 9.34
C GLY A 63 -20.48 -3.80 8.05
N PHE A 64 -19.79 -3.71 6.94
CA PHE A 64 -20.34 -3.30 5.65
C PHE A 64 -21.52 -4.20 5.19
N THR A 65 -21.41 -5.51 5.38
CA THR A 65 -22.48 -6.46 5.06
C THR A 65 -23.78 -6.09 5.78
N ALA A 66 -23.70 -5.77 7.08
CA ALA A 66 -24.88 -5.36 7.84
C ALA A 66 -25.47 -4.02 7.36
N LEU A 67 -24.65 -3.11 6.87
CA LEU A 67 -25.10 -1.87 6.22
C LEU A 67 -25.83 -2.17 4.91
N SER A 68 -25.22 -2.98 4.05
CA SER A 68 -25.75 -3.32 2.72
C SER A 68 -27.02 -4.18 2.76
N GLU A 69 -27.25 -4.95 3.82
CA GLU A 69 -28.45 -5.77 4.02
C GLU A 69 -29.64 -4.99 4.61
N ARG A 70 -29.38 -3.88 5.32
CA ARG A 70 -30.40 -3.14 6.07
C ARG A 70 -30.75 -1.78 5.52
N LEU A 71 -29.89 -1.21 4.67
CA LEU A 71 -30.07 0.10 4.07
C LEU A 71 -30.37 -0.03 2.58
N ASP A 72 -31.07 0.96 2.04
CA ASP A 72 -31.26 1.07 0.60
C ASP A 72 -29.91 1.32 -0.11
N PRO A 73 -29.74 0.82 -1.36
CA PRO A 73 -28.47 0.98 -2.09
C PRO A 73 -27.97 2.41 -2.20
N GLU A 74 -28.88 3.39 -2.30
CA GLU A 74 -28.59 4.81 -2.35
C GLU A 74 -27.97 5.31 -1.04
N GLN A 75 -28.50 4.87 0.10
CA GLN A 75 -27.99 5.21 1.44
C GLN A 75 -26.61 4.60 1.67
N VAL A 76 -26.41 3.34 1.26
CA VAL A 76 -25.11 2.67 1.33
C VAL A 76 -24.11 3.43 0.46
N SER A 77 -24.50 3.80 -0.76
CA SER A 77 -23.64 4.56 -1.67
C SER A 77 -23.24 5.92 -1.11
N GLU A 78 -24.17 6.65 -0.49
CA GLU A 78 -23.86 7.94 0.14
C GLU A 78 -22.87 7.80 1.30
N ILE A 79 -23.08 6.82 2.19
CA ILE A 79 -22.16 6.55 3.29
C ILE A 79 -20.78 6.21 2.75
N MET A 80 -20.68 5.33 1.75
CA MET A 80 -19.44 4.93 1.13
C MET A 80 -18.68 6.12 0.50
N HIS A 81 -19.38 6.97 -0.24
CA HIS A 81 -18.77 8.16 -0.84
C HIS A 81 -18.17 9.08 0.22
N ARG A 82 -18.90 9.35 1.30
CA ARG A 82 -18.41 10.19 2.40
C ARG A 82 -17.18 9.59 3.08
N MET A 83 -17.17 8.27 3.29
CA MET A 83 -16.03 7.57 3.88
C MET A 83 -14.80 7.62 2.97
N PHE A 84 -14.96 7.32 1.68
CA PHE A 84 -13.87 7.37 0.73
C PHE A 84 -13.33 8.79 0.53
N ASP A 85 -14.18 9.80 0.56
CA ASP A 85 -13.77 11.20 0.53
C ASP A 85 -12.88 11.57 1.71
N ILE A 86 -13.20 11.08 2.90
CA ILE A 86 -12.36 11.28 4.10
C ILE A 86 -11.02 10.58 3.92
N VAL A 87 -11.02 9.30 3.51
CA VAL A 87 -9.80 8.53 3.28
C VAL A 87 -8.91 9.21 2.24
N LEU A 88 -9.48 9.62 1.11
CA LEU A 88 -8.75 10.31 0.04
C LEU A 88 -8.08 11.60 0.54
N ARG A 89 -8.84 12.46 1.22
CA ARG A 89 -8.31 13.74 1.74
C ARG A 89 -7.22 13.52 2.76
N VAL A 90 -7.45 12.67 3.76
CA VAL A 90 -6.47 12.40 4.82
C VAL A 90 -5.20 11.80 4.25
N VAL A 91 -5.30 10.78 3.40
CA VAL A 91 -4.13 10.18 2.75
C VAL A 91 -3.34 11.22 1.97
N HIS A 92 -4.02 12.10 1.24
CA HIS A 92 -3.36 13.17 0.46
C HIS A 92 -2.71 14.22 1.36
N GLU A 93 -3.38 14.67 2.43
CA GLU A 93 -2.85 15.61 3.42
C GLU A 93 -1.57 15.12 4.07
N HIS A 94 -1.47 13.80 4.31
CA HIS A 94 -0.26 13.15 4.84
C HIS A 94 0.78 12.79 3.76
N GLY A 95 0.60 13.26 2.50
CA GLY A 95 1.54 13.02 1.41
C GLY A 95 1.53 11.59 0.88
N GLY A 96 0.45 10.85 1.12
CA GLY A 96 0.16 9.56 0.52
C GLY A 96 -0.65 9.69 -0.77
N ARG A 97 -0.85 8.56 -1.42
CA ARG A 97 -1.69 8.43 -2.61
C ARG A 97 -2.60 7.22 -2.50
N VAL A 98 -3.89 7.41 -2.62
CA VAL A 98 -4.81 6.27 -2.78
C VAL A 98 -4.56 5.65 -4.14
N ASN A 99 -4.21 4.37 -4.14
CA ASN A 99 -3.83 3.63 -5.34
C ASN A 99 -5.05 2.99 -6.01
N GLN A 100 -5.91 2.39 -5.22
CA GLN A 100 -7.14 1.75 -5.71
C GLN A 100 -8.16 1.59 -4.58
N PHE A 101 -9.42 1.50 -4.96
CA PHE A 101 -10.50 1.05 -4.10
C PHE A 101 -10.77 -0.44 -4.36
N LEU A 102 -11.07 -1.19 -3.30
CA LEU A 102 -11.22 -2.63 -3.28
C LEU A 102 -12.57 -2.97 -2.63
N GLY A 103 -13.65 -2.79 -3.37
CA GLY A 103 -15.00 -2.93 -2.81
C GLY A 103 -15.26 -1.87 -1.75
N ASP A 104 -15.39 -2.29 -0.50
CA ASP A 104 -15.57 -1.46 0.69
C ASP A 104 -14.25 -1.03 1.36
N GLY A 105 -13.13 -1.33 0.73
CA GLY A 105 -11.79 -0.98 1.20
C GLY A 105 -11.00 -0.07 0.25
N ALA A 106 -9.85 0.39 0.72
CA ALA A 106 -8.91 1.19 -0.03
C ALA A 106 -7.46 0.77 0.22
N MET A 107 -6.62 0.89 -0.82
CA MET A 107 -5.18 0.75 -0.71
C MET A 107 -4.51 2.09 -0.98
N ALA A 108 -3.66 2.54 -0.07
CA ALA A 108 -2.88 3.75 -0.20
C ALA A 108 -1.37 3.47 -0.10
N LEU A 109 -0.59 4.30 -0.77
CA LEU A 109 0.87 4.23 -0.82
C LEU A 109 1.47 5.53 -0.32
N PHE A 110 2.48 5.41 0.54
CA PHE A 110 3.32 6.50 1.01
C PHE A 110 4.75 6.22 0.55
N GLY A 111 5.25 6.93 -0.45
CA GLY A 111 6.50 6.57 -1.12
C GLY A 111 7.27 7.73 -1.73
N GLU A 112 6.84 8.98 -1.53
CA GLU A 112 7.51 10.16 -2.08
C GLU A 112 8.53 10.79 -1.11
N ALA A 113 8.45 10.44 0.17
CA ALA A 113 9.35 10.90 1.23
C ALA A 113 10.43 9.84 1.57
N PRO A 114 11.47 10.15 2.35
CA PRO A 114 12.40 9.17 2.91
C PRO A 114 11.68 8.07 3.71
N ALA A 115 12.28 6.87 3.81
CA ALA A 115 11.63 5.69 4.37
C ALA A 115 11.05 5.91 5.78
N GLU A 116 11.79 6.59 6.65
CA GLU A 116 11.36 6.92 8.02
C GLU A 116 10.11 7.82 8.04
N GLN A 117 9.98 8.71 7.06
CA GLN A 117 8.81 9.58 6.94
C GLN A 117 7.61 8.85 6.34
N HIS A 118 7.83 7.82 5.49
CA HIS A 118 6.74 7.03 4.92
C HIS A 118 5.95 6.32 6.02
N ALA A 119 6.63 5.65 6.94
CA ALA A 119 6.01 4.94 8.04
C ALA A 119 5.22 5.90 8.94
N SER A 120 5.84 6.96 9.42
CA SER A 120 5.18 7.95 10.28
C SER A 120 3.97 8.60 9.62
N ARG A 121 4.08 8.97 8.34
CA ARG A 121 2.97 9.57 7.60
C ARG A 121 1.80 8.60 7.44
N ALA A 122 2.09 7.31 7.18
CA ALA A 122 1.05 6.29 7.08
C ALA A 122 0.35 6.05 8.42
N LEU A 123 1.10 6.05 9.54
CA LEU A 123 0.55 5.91 10.88
C LEU A 123 -0.34 7.10 11.26
N SER A 124 0.16 8.33 11.08
CA SER A 124 -0.64 9.54 11.35
C SER A 124 -1.88 9.61 10.46
N ALA A 125 -1.76 9.24 9.18
CA ALA A 125 -2.92 9.18 8.29
C ALA A 125 -3.96 8.17 8.78
N ALA A 126 -3.54 6.99 9.25
CA ALA A 126 -4.47 5.98 9.75
C ALA A 126 -5.24 6.45 10.99
N LEU A 127 -4.56 7.12 11.93
CA LEU A 127 -5.20 7.70 13.11
C LEU A 127 -6.19 8.82 12.73
N ASP A 128 -5.78 9.71 11.84
CA ASP A 128 -6.60 10.84 11.38
C ASP A 128 -7.84 10.35 10.60
N VAL A 129 -7.71 9.27 9.80
CA VAL A 129 -8.86 8.61 9.17
C VAL A 129 -9.84 8.12 10.22
N GLN A 130 -9.38 7.41 11.25
CA GLN A 130 -10.27 6.92 12.31
C GLN A 130 -10.98 8.06 13.04
N GLU A 131 -10.27 9.12 13.38
CA GLU A 131 -10.82 10.28 14.06
C GLU A 131 -11.91 10.95 13.23
N ARG A 132 -11.63 11.23 11.95
CA ARG A 132 -12.61 11.90 11.07
C ARG A 132 -13.81 11.03 10.73
N LEU A 133 -13.64 9.73 10.65
CA LEU A 133 -14.73 8.78 10.41
C LEU A 133 -15.69 8.65 11.61
N GLU A 134 -15.25 9.05 12.80
CA GLU A 134 -16.10 9.02 14.00
C GLU A 134 -17.38 9.82 13.83
N THR A 135 -17.34 10.97 13.16
CA THR A 135 -18.53 11.78 12.86
C THR A 135 -19.54 11.00 11.99
N VAL A 136 -19.06 10.37 10.91
CA VAL A 136 -19.92 9.55 10.02
C VAL A 136 -20.49 8.36 10.78
N ARG A 137 -19.68 7.71 11.61
CA ARG A 137 -20.09 6.58 12.44
C ARG A 137 -21.20 6.97 13.42
N CYS A 138 -21.05 8.09 14.11
CA CYS A 138 -22.05 8.61 15.03
C CYS A 138 -23.37 8.94 14.33
N GLU A 139 -23.33 9.51 13.13
CA GLU A 139 -24.51 9.79 12.32
C GLU A 139 -25.22 8.52 11.89
N VAL A 140 -24.49 7.52 11.34
CA VAL A 140 -25.05 6.23 10.94
C VAL A 140 -25.71 5.51 12.11
N ARG A 141 -25.05 5.51 13.28
CA ARG A 141 -25.63 4.91 14.48
C ARG A 141 -26.91 5.64 14.91
N ARG A 142 -26.93 6.97 14.86
CA ARG A 142 -28.11 7.77 15.23
C ARG A 142 -29.27 7.59 14.27
N SER A 143 -29.00 7.59 12.96
CA SER A 143 -30.04 7.57 11.93
C SER A 143 -30.60 6.17 11.66
N TYR A 144 -29.75 5.14 11.76
CA TYR A 144 -30.07 3.78 11.34
C TYR A 144 -29.93 2.71 12.43
N GLY A 145 -29.35 3.06 13.59
CA GLY A 145 -29.06 2.09 14.65
C GLY A 145 -27.97 1.06 14.25
N LEU A 146 -27.18 1.37 13.23
CA LEU A 146 -26.14 0.50 12.70
C LEU A 146 -24.76 1.02 13.10
N GLU A 147 -23.82 0.12 13.27
CA GLU A 147 -22.42 0.45 13.56
C GLU A 147 -21.51 -0.15 12.48
N PHE A 148 -20.49 0.61 12.12
CA PHE A 148 -19.37 0.15 11.34
C PHE A 148 -18.06 0.61 11.99
N ARG A 149 -16.97 -0.05 11.65
CA ARG A 149 -15.63 0.36 12.06
C ARG A 149 -14.68 0.19 10.89
N VAL A 150 -13.61 0.97 10.86
CA VAL A 150 -12.57 0.79 9.84
C VAL A 150 -11.36 0.16 10.50
N ARG A 151 -10.99 -1.03 10.01
CA ARG A 151 -9.72 -1.68 10.35
C ARG A 151 -8.68 -1.30 9.32
N MET A 152 -7.44 -1.17 9.75
CA MET A 152 -6.35 -0.78 8.87
C MET A 152 -5.10 -1.61 9.12
N ALA A 153 -4.30 -1.80 8.07
CA ALA A 153 -3.04 -2.52 8.13
C ALA A 153 -1.93 -1.76 7.40
N ILE A 154 -0.75 -1.67 8.00
CA ILE A 154 0.38 -0.93 7.44
C ILE A 154 1.62 -1.81 7.43
N ASN A 155 2.22 -1.95 6.24
CA ASN A 155 3.52 -2.61 6.08
C ASN A 155 4.46 -1.77 5.23
N THR A 156 5.72 -1.67 5.64
CA THR A 156 6.75 -0.86 4.97
C THR A 156 7.83 -1.76 4.39
N GLY A 157 8.12 -1.59 3.11
CA GLY A 157 9.14 -2.37 2.43
C GLY A 157 9.26 -2.04 0.94
N PRO A 158 10.12 -2.80 0.23
CA PRO A 158 10.30 -2.62 -1.20
C PRO A 158 9.11 -3.13 -1.99
N VAL A 159 8.67 -2.33 -2.96
CA VAL A 159 7.67 -2.70 -3.97
C VAL A 159 8.19 -2.37 -5.36
N VAL A 160 7.61 -3.00 -6.36
CA VAL A 160 7.73 -2.55 -7.75
C VAL A 160 6.50 -1.72 -8.06
N VAL A 161 6.70 -0.43 -8.22
CA VAL A 161 5.65 0.51 -8.62
C VAL A 161 5.69 0.65 -10.11
N GLY A 162 4.56 0.48 -10.76
CA GLY A 162 4.51 0.58 -12.22
C GLY A 162 3.11 0.43 -12.75
N THR A 163 2.98 0.64 -14.05
CA THR A 163 1.74 0.40 -14.75
C THR A 163 1.62 -1.07 -15.12
N ILE A 164 0.57 -1.72 -14.64
CA ILE A 164 0.19 -3.08 -15.03
C ILE A 164 -1.02 -2.96 -15.94
N GLY A 165 -0.97 -3.66 -17.07
CA GLY A 165 -2.10 -3.72 -17.98
C GLY A 165 -1.71 -3.72 -19.46
N ALA A 166 -2.73 -3.87 -20.30
CA ALA A 166 -2.66 -3.85 -21.74
C ALA A 166 -3.33 -2.56 -22.29
N ALA A 167 -3.38 -2.43 -23.61
CA ALA A 167 -3.86 -1.23 -24.29
C ALA A 167 -5.27 -0.74 -23.90
N LEU A 168 -6.09 -1.62 -23.33
CA LEU A 168 -7.49 -1.30 -22.93
C LEU A 168 -7.63 -0.86 -21.48
N ARG A 169 -6.72 -1.27 -20.59
CA ARG A 169 -6.71 -0.88 -19.17
C ARG A 169 -5.30 -0.85 -18.64
N THR A 170 -4.93 0.26 -18.03
CA THR A 170 -3.61 0.47 -17.44
C THR A 170 -3.80 0.99 -16.02
N ASP A 171 -3.47 0.15 -15.04
CA ASP A 171 -3.52 0.51 -13.63
C ASP A 171 -2.10 0.75 -13.11
N TYR A 172 -1.91 1.85 -12.39
CA TYR A 172 -0.67 2.11 -11.67
C TYR A 172 -0.78 1.43 -10.30
N THR A 173 0.09 0.47 -10.03
CA THR A 173 -0.01 -0.30 -8.80
C THR A 173 1.37 -0.62 -8.22
N ALA A 174 1.37 -0.97 -6.93
CA ALA A 174 2.54 -1.46 -6.22
C ALA A 174 2.42 -2.98 -6.04
N THR A 175 3.40 -3.70 -6.59
CA THR A 175 3.43 -5.17 -6.54
C THR A 175 4.65 -5.62 -5.75
N GLY A 176 4.48 -6.64 -4.90
CA GLY A 176 5.57 -7.25 -4.14
C GLY A 176 5.09 -7.87 -2.82
N SER A 177 6.00 -8.56 -2.13
CA SER A 177 5.74 -9.16 -0.83
C SER A 177 5.22 -8.16 0.21
N THR A 178 5.70 -6.91 0.14
CA THR A 178 5.25 -5.82 1.02
C THR A 178 3.74 -5.60 0.96
N THR A 179 3.17 -5.58 -0.24
CA THR A 179 1.71 -5.43 -0.44
C THR A 179 0.96 -6.67 0.02
N SER A 180 1.49 -7.87 -0.29
CA SER A 180 0.86 -9.13 0.14
C SER A 180 0.83 -9.29 1.66
N VAL A 181 1.91 -8.92 2.36
CA VAL A 181 1.97 -8.93 3.82
C VAL A 181 0.98 -7.93 4.40
N ALA A 182 0.89 -6.71 3.87
CA ALA A 182 -0.08 -5.72 4.34
C ALA A 182 -1.54 -6.20 4.17
N SER A 183 -1.86 -6.86 3.05
CA SER A 183 -3.19 -7.43 2.83
C SER A 183 -3.52 -8.57 3.80
N ARG A 184 -2.57 -9.47 4.09
CA ARG A 184 -2.76 -10.54 5.08
C ARG A 184 -2.88 -9.98 6.50
N LEU A 185 -2.08 -8.97 6.81
CA LEU A 185 -2.13 -8.26 8.08
C LEU A 185 -3.53 -7.64 8.31
N LEU A 186 -4.17 -7.10 7.27
CA LEU A 186 -5.53 -6.59 7.36
C LEU A 186 -6.54 -7.66 7.77
N CYS A 187 -6.36 -8.91 7.32
CA CYS A 187 -7.27 -10.02 7.66
C CYS A 187 -7.28 -10.38 9.15
N ILE A 188 -6.19 -10.10 9.87
CA ILE A 188 -6.09 -10.38 11.31
C ILE A 188 -6.45 -9.17 12.18
N ALA A 189 -6.60 -7.99 11.59
CA ALA A 189 -7.00 -6.78 12.30
C ALA A 189 -8.45 -6.88 12.79
N GLU A 190 -8.67 -6.56 14.06
CA GLU A 190 -10.00 -6.44 14.63
C GLU A 190 -10.73 -5.18 14.12
N PRO A 191 -12.06 -5.13 14.18
CA PRO A 191 -12.82 -3.94 13.82
C PRO A 191 -12.37 -2.69 14.59
N GLY A 192 -11.91 -1.68 13.88
CA GLY A 192 -11.40 -0.44 14.46
C GLY A 192 -9.91 -0.48 14.85
N GLN A 193 -9.22 -1.58 14.60
CA GLN A 193 -7.80 -1.72 14.91
C GLN A 193 -6.92 -1.23 13.76
N ILE A 194 -5.79 -0.62 14.09
CA ILE A 194 -4.70 -0.32 13.16
C ILE A 194 -3.55 -1.24 13.50
N VAL A 195 -3.21 -2.17 12.62
CA VAL A 195 -2.13 -3.13 12.81
C VAL A 195 -0.96 -2.82 11.88
N LEU A 196 0.25 -3.10 12.33
CA LEU A 196 1.47 -2.84 11.56
C LEU A 196 2.54 -3.89 11.84
N THR A 197 3.49 -3.99 10.92
CA THR A 197 4.65 -4.88 11.09
C THR A 197 5.75 -4.23 11.94
N GLY A 198 6.60 -5.04 12.58
CA GLY A 198 7.79 -4.57 13.30
C GLY A 198 8.66 -3.66 12.44
N ARG A 199 8.80 -3.98 11.16
CA ARG A 199 9.53 -3.12 10.21
C ARG A 199 8.92 -1.73 10.05
N THR A 200 7.61 -1.61 10.04
CA THR A 200 6.94 -0.29 10.00
C THR A 200 7.17 0.47 11.29
N ARG A 201 7.09 -0.22 12.44
CA ARG A 201 7.36 0.36 13.75
C ARG A 201 8.79 0.90 13.86
N GLU A 202 9.79 0.13 13.43
CA GLU A 202 11.21 0.55 13.45
C GLU A 202 11.47 1.82 12.64
N LEU A 203 10.78 1.97 11.50
CA LEU A 203 10.93 3.11 10.60
C LEU A 203 10.04 4.31 10.99
N ALA A 204 9.17 4.14 11.96
CA ALA A 204 8.34 5.23 12.43
C ALA A 204 9.14 6.19 13.31
N THR A 205 9.16 7.45 12.92
CA THR A 205 9.70 8.55 13.73
C THR A 205 8.56 9.32 14.37
N GLY A 206 8.61 9.54 15.65
CA GLY A 206 7.53 10.17 16.40
C GLY A 206 7.24 9.43 17.69
N ARG A 207 6.23 9.88 18.40
CA ARG A 207 5.76 9.22 19.62
C ARG A 207 4.45 8.52 19.33
N TYR A 208 4.53 7.24 19.11
CA TYR A 208 3.40 6.35 18.92
C TYR A 208 3.41 5.31 20.04
N ASP A 209 2.24 4.98 20.56
CA ASP A 209 2.07 3.90 21.51
C ASP A 209 1.66 2.64 20.74
N PHE A 210 2.38 1.56 20.97
CA PHE A 210 2.16 0.28 20.29
C PHE A 210 1.90 -0.83 21.32
N GLU A 211 0.97 -1.68 21.02
CA GLU A 211 0.74 -2.95 21.72
C GLU A 211 1.32 -4.07 20.85
N GLU A 212 2.11 -4.96 21.45
CA GLU A 212 2.68 -6.11 20.77
C GLU A 212 1.64 -7.22 20.65
N LEU A 213 1.39 -7.67 19.43
CA LEU A 213 0.47 -8.77 19.13
C LEU A 213 1.19 -10.11 18.92
N GLY A 214 2.54 -10.10 18.91
CA GLY A 214 3.39 -11.26 18.73
C GLY A 214 3.79 -11.52 17.27
N GLU A 215 4.38 -12.69 17.05
CA GLU A 215 4.84 -13.13 15.73
C GLU A 215 3.74 -13.89 14.98
N MET A 216 3.55 -13.57 13.70
CA MET A 216 2.50 -14.17 12.86
C MET A 216 3.03 -14.64 11.51
N PRO A 217 2.58 -15.78 10.98
CA PRO A 217 3.00 -16.31 9.68
C PRO A 217 2.28 -15.58 8.54
N LEU A 218 2.72 -14.39 8.22
CA LEU A 218 2.12 -13.53 7.18
C LEU A 218 2.77 -13.68 5.79
N THR A 219 3.82 -14.49 5.69
CA THR A 219 4.54 -14.77 4.43
C THR A 219 4.23 -16.18 3.94
N GLU A 220 4.54 -16.49 2.67
CA GLU A 220 4.47 -17.87 2.14
C GLU A 220 5.68 -18.71 2.56
N SER A 221 6.79 -18.05 2.90
CA SER A 221 7.90 -18.65 3.60
C SER A 221 7.51 -18.92 5.07
N LEU A 222 8.19 -19.86 5.70
CA LEU A 222 7.97 -20.19 7.12
C LEU A 222 8.39 -19.06 8.08
N ASP A 223 8.79 -17.91 7.54
CA ASP A 223 9.22 -16.76 8.33
C ASP A 223 8.01 -16.07 8.96
N THR A 224 8.09 -15.83 10.25
CA THR A 224 7.11 -15.04 11.00
C THR A 224 7.44 -13.54 10.88
N VAL A 225 6.42 -12.72 11.11
CA VAL A 225 6.53 -11.27 11.12
C VAL A 225 6.01 -10.77 12.45
N GLU A 226 6.79 -9.95 13.13
CA GLU A 226 6.33 -9.25 14.34
C GLU A 226 5.19 -8.28 13.98
N VAL A 227 4.12 -8.35 14.76
CA VAL A 227 2.90 -7.56 14.55
C VAL A 227 2.60 -6.72 15.78
N TYR A 228 2.20 -5.49 15.55
CA TYR A 228 1.85 -4.51 16.57
C TYR A 228 0.50 -3.87 16.24
N ALA A 229 -0.25 -3.49 17.26
CA ALA A 229 -1.39 -2.58 17.14
C ALA A 229 -0.95 -1.16 17.50
N LEU A 230 -1.36 -0.19 16.68
CA LEU A 230 -1.20 1.24 16.98
C LEU A 230 -2.36 1.67 17.89
N THR A 231 -2.05 2.13 19.09
CA THR A 231 -3.07 2.51 20.08
C THR A 231 -3.31 4.00 20.10
N ARG A 232 -2.28 4.82 19.97
CA ARG A 232 -2.38 6.27 19.99
C ARG A 232 -1.13 6.94 19.41
N GLU A 233 -1.28 8.18 18.93
CA GLU A 233 -0.17 9.10 18.76
C GLU A 233 -0.01 9.92 20.06
N THR A 234 1.17 9.86 20.68
CA THR A 234 1.45 10.69 21.84
C THR A 234 1.71 12.11 21.35
N MET A 235 0.77 13.01 21.58
CA MET A 235 0.91 14.42 21.20
C MET A 235 2.25 14.97 21.67
N LYS A 236 2.97 15.64 20.77
CA LYS A 236 4.06 16.53 21.18
C LYS A 236 3.46 17.63 22.05
N TYR A 237 3.64 17.54 23.34
CA TYR A 237 3.45 18.68 24.24
C TYR A 237 4.49 19.72 23.80
N VAL A 238 4.08 20.68 22.99
CA VAL A 238 4.87 21.89 22.78
C VAL A 238 4.86 22.58 24.13
N GLN A 239 5.95 22.43 24.87
CA GLN A 239 6.20 23.28 26.02
C GLN A 239 6.21 24.72 25.49
N SER A 240 5.10 25.42 25.72
CA SER A 240 5.01 26.86 25.64
C SER A 240 5.80 27.43 26.83
N GLY A 241 7.10 27.45 26.68
CA GLY A 241 8.04 27.90 27.70
C GLY A 241 9.21 28.65 27.10
N ASP A 242 8.94 29.62 26.20
CA ASP A 242 9.88 30.65 25.80
C ASP A 242 9.15 31.91 25.33
N LEU A 243 8.36 32.47 26.27
CA LEU A 243 7.85 33.83 26.13
C LEU A 243 7.91 34.50 27.50
N ALA A 244 9.17 34.62 27.99
CA ALA A 244 9.45 35.54 29.08
C ALA A 244 10.95 35.86 29.07
N ALA A 245 11.36 36.83 28.27
CA ALA A 245 12.49 37.75 28.51
C ALA A 245 12.74 38.58 27.24
N VAL A 246 12.11 39.71 27.12
CA VAL A 246 12.68 41.06 26.88
C VAL A 246 11.62 42.10 27.20
#